data_e17e5f0d361ed9447ac6b6c0213f8831
#
_entry.id   e17e5f0d361ed9447ac6b6c0213f8831
#
_cell.length_a   1.000
_cell.length_b   1.000
_cell.length_c   1.000
_cell.angle_alpha   90.00
_cell.angle_beta   90.00
_cell.angle_gamma   90.00
#
_symmetry.space_group_name_H-M   'P 1'
#
loop_
_entity.id
_entity.type
_entity.pdbx_description
1 polymer ?
#
loop_
_entity_poly.entity_id
_entity_poly.type
_entity_poly.pdbx_seq_one_letter_code
_entity_poly.pdbx_strand_id
1 'polypeptide(L)'
;MATKHEQILDYIANLAVGKKISVRSIAKHLKVSEGTAYRAIKEAENTGFVSTIARVGTIRIEQKPLNPIESVTFKTLVDLIDAKVLGGQAGMDKKLDKFVIGAMTPAAMRPYITRNSLLIVGNREDAQRLALEDGAAVLITGGFETSSAIIALADDQQLPVLQTAYDTFTVATMINRALSDQAIKQDILTAVSYTHLTLPTIL
;
A
#
# COMPACT_ATOMS: atom_id res chain seq x y z
N MET A 1 33.29 -3.12 -0.09
CA MET A 1 33.20 -3.03 -1.56
C MET A 1 31.76 -3.22 -1.97
N ALA A 2 31.17 -2.31 -2.71
CA ALA A 2 29.81 -2.47 -3.23
C ALA A 2 29.70 -3.73 -4.11
N THR A 3 28.67 -4.50 -3.93
CA THR A 3 28.40 -5.69 -4.77
C THR A 3 28.13 -5.28 -6.22
N LYS A 4 28.31 -6.18 -7.16
CA LYS A 4 27.98 -5.91 -8.58
C LYS A 4 26.52 -5.51 -8.76
N HIS A 5 25.64 -6.00 -7.90
CA HIS A 5 24.23 -5.68 -7.90
C HIS A 5 24.01 -4.21 -7.47
N GLU A 6 24.61 -3.78 -6.36
CA GLU A 6 24.55 -2.39 -5.88
C GLU A 6 25.13 -1.40 -6.91
N GLN A 7 26.24 -1.76 -7.57
CA GLN A 7 26.81 -0.94 -8.64
C GLN A 7 25.86 -0.72 -9.80
N ILE A 8 25.01 -1.70 -10.13
CA ILE A 8 23.99 -1.55 -11.18
C ILE A 8 22.88 -0.61 -10.71
N LEU A 9 22.42 -0.74 -9.47
CA LEU A 9 21.38 0.14 -8.92
C LEU A 9 21.85 1.59 -8.87
N ASP A 10 23.08 1.84 -8.40
CA ASP A 10 23.71 3.16 -8.40
C ASP A 10 23.83 3.73 -9.82
N TYR A 11 24.25 2.91 -10.78
CA TYR A 11 24.33 3.33 -12.18
C TYR A 11 22.96 3.74 -12.72
N ILE A 12 21.90 2.94 -12.47
CA ILE A 12 20.53 3.24 -12.89
C ILE A 12 20.03 4.54 -12.23
N ALA A 13 20.29 4.73 -10.95
CA ALA A 13 19.89 5.93 -10.21
C ALA A 13 20.47 7.22 -10.79
N ASN A 14 21.69 7.16 -11.31
CA ASN A 14 22.42 8.31 -11.89
C ASN A 14 22.11 8.54 -13.38
N LEU A 15 21.31 7.71 -14.04
CA LEU A 15 20.90 7.96 -15.42
C LEU A 15 19.90 9.12 -15.52
N ALA A 16 19.96 9.85 -16.63
CA ALA A 16 18.99 10.89 -16.93
C ALA A 16 17.57 10.31 -17.05
N VAL A 17 16.57 11.03 -16.51
CA VAL A 17 15.15 10.70 -16.66
C VAL A 17 14.79 10.58 -18.15
N GLY A 18 13.99 9.58 -18.50
CA GLY A 18 13.65 9.26 -19.90
C GLY A 18 14.67 8.38 -20.63
N LYS A 19 15.86 8.12 -20.04
CA LYS A 19 16.87 7.24 -20.66
C LYS A 19 16.34 5.81 -20.76
N LYS A 20 16.41 5.23 -21.97
CA LYS A 20 16.11 3.81 -22.19
C LYS A 20 17.22 2.91 -21.62
N ILE A 21 16.79 1.83 -21.00
CA ILE A 21 17.64 0.86 -20.33
C ILE A 21 17.34 -0.52 -20.93
N SER A 22 18.36 -1.32 -21.17
CA SER A 22 18.19 -2.73 -21.52
C SER A 22 19.14 -3.60 -20.72
N VAL A 23 18.75 -4.84 -20.47
CA VAL A 23 19.56 -5.85 -19.78
C VAL A 23 20.93 -5.98 -20.44
N ARG A 24 20.97 -6.08 -21.78
CA ARG A 24 22.22 -6.23 -22.55
C ARG A 24 23.11 -4.98 -22.44
N SER A 25 22.50 -3.79 -22.48
CA SER A 25 23.26 -2.54 -22.38
C SER A 25 23.96 -2.43 -21.02
N ILE A 26 23.25 -2.70 -19.93
CA ILE A 26 23.80 -2.68 -18.57
C ILE A 26 24.84 -3.77 -18.38
N ALA A 27 24.54 -5.00 -18.80
CA ALA A 27 25.48 -6.13 -18.70
C ALA A 27 26.82 -5.84 -19.40
N LYS A 28 26.75 -5.28 -20.59
CA LYS A 28 27.95 -4.88 -21.37
C LYS A 28 28.70 -3.72 -20.71
N HIS A 29 28.01 -2.69 -20.26
CA HIS A 29 28.62 -1.48 -19.69
C HIS A 29 29.33 -1.78 -18.37
N LEU A 30 28.70 -2.53 -17.46
CA LEU A 30 29.21 -2.84 -16.12
C LEU A 30 29.96 -4.19 -16.04
N LYS A 31 30.13 -4.89 -17.18
CA LYS A 31 30.80 -6.20 -17.28
C LYS A 31 30.25 -7.21 -16.27
N VAL A 32 28.92 -7.34 -16.24
CA VAL A 32 28.16 -8.28 -15.40
C VAL A 32 27.38 -9.27 -16.26
N SER A 33 26.86 -10.36 -15.67
CA SER A 33 25.98 -11.28 -16.39
C SER A 33 24.61 -10.63 -16.68
N GLU A 34 23.97 -11.05 -17.78
CA GLU A 34 22.61 -10.58 -18.10
C GLU A 34 21.60 -10.93 -16.97
N GLY A 35 21.77 -12.07 -16.29
CA GLY A 35 20.94 -12.45 -15.16
C GLY A 35 21.09 -11.52 -13.96
N THR A 36 22.30 -11.01 -13.68
CA THR A 36 22.53 -10.03 -12.63
C THR A 36 21.93 -8.67 -13.02
N ALA A 37 22.13 -8.25 -14.26
CA ALA A 37 21.54 -7.01 -14.78
C ALA A 37 20.00 -7.06 -14.77
N TYR A 38 19.40 -8.18 -15.15
CA TYR A 38 17.94 -8.36 -15.13
C TYR A 38 17.37 -8.23 -13.72
N ARG A 39 17.97 -8.90 -12.73
CA ARG A 39 17.53 -8.81 -11.32
C ARG A 39 17.61 -7.39 -10.77
N ALA A 40 18.71 -6.69 -11.05
CA ALA A 40 18.86 -5.30 -10.61
C ALA A 40 17.87 -4.34 -11.30
N ILE A 41 17.57 -4.54 -12.60
CA ILE A 41 16.53 -3.75 -13.29
C ILE A 41 15.15 -4.02 -12.67
N LYS A 42 14.84 -5.26 -12.32
CA LYS A 42 13.57 -5.59 -11.66
C LYS A 42 13.46 -4.96 -10.28
N GLU A 43 14.53 -4.93 -9.52
CA GLU A 43 14.58 -4.22 -8.25
C GLU A 43 14.44 -2.71 -8.43
N ALA A 44 15.12 -2.12 -9.41
CA ALA A 44 14.96 -0.71 -9.75
C ALA A 44 13.53 -0.36 -10.21
N GLU A 45 12.81 -1.29 -10.84
CA GLU A 45 11.40 -1.15 -11.19
C GLU A 45 10.51 -1.17 -9.93
N ASN A 46 10.77 -2.10 -9.02
CA ASN A 46 10.06 -2.22 -7.75
C ASN A 46 10.30 -1.00 -6.83
N THR A 47 11.49 -0.43 -6.88
CA THR A 47 11.88 0.76 -6.11
C THR A 47 11.54 2.09 -6.81
N GLY A 48 10.90 2.04 -7.98
CA GLY A 48 10.41 3.22 -8.69
C GLY A 48 11.48 4.04 -9.43
N PHE A 49 12.67 3.50 -9.66
CA PHE A 49 13.69 4.17 -10.48
C PHE A 49 13.45 4.01 -11.98
N VAL A 50 12.83 2.91 -12.39
CA VAL A 50 12.52 2.64 -13.80
C VAL A 50 11.10 2.15 -13.97
N SER A 51 10.55 2.29 -15.17
CA SER A 51 9.25 1.74 -15.55
C SER A 51 9.36 1.04 -16.89
N THR A 52 8.73 -0.14 -16.99
CA THR A 52 8.64 -0.87 -18.26
C THR A 52 7.33 -0.54 -18.95
N ILE A 53 7.41 0.15 -20.07
CA ILE A 53 6.26 0.58 -20.86
C ILE A 53 6.13 -0.32 -22.09
N ALA A 54 4.93 -0.85 -22.32
CA ALA A 54 4.66 -1.70 -23.48
C ALA A 54 5.07 -1.00 -24.79
N ARG A 55 5.77 -1.72 -25.67
CA ARG A 55 6.31 -1.25 -26.97
C ARG A 55 7.39 -0.17 -26.89
N VAL A 56 7.67 0.40 -25.72
CA VAL A 56 8.73 1.41 -25.53
C VAL A 56 9.98 0.79 -24.90
N GLY A 57 9.79 -0.13 -23.96
CA GLY A 57 10.85 -0.76 -23.17
C GLY A 57 10.99 -0.15 -21.78
N THR A 58 12.06 -0.48 -21.08
CA THR A 58 12.35 0.02 -19.75
C THR A 58 13.02 1.39 -19.84
N ILE A 59 12.51 2.37 -19.12
CA ILE A 59 13.02 3.76 -19.09
C ILE A 59 13.29 4.20 -17.66
N ARG A 60 14.27 5.07 -17.46
CA ARG A 60 14.51 5.79 -16.21
C ARG A 60 13.39 6.80 -16.00
N ILE A 61 12.66 6.69 -14.90
CA ILE A 61 11.61 7.64 -14.53
C ILE A 61 12.08 8.54 -13.39
N GLU A 62 11.50 9.74 -13.30
CA GLU A 62 11.70 10.56 -12.11
C GLU A 62 11.24 9.76 -10.89
N GLN A 63 12.15 9.57 -9.94
CA GLN A 63 11.77 8.95 -8.69
C GLN A 63 10.82 9.92 -8.00
N LYS A 64 9.53 9.64 -8.07
CA LYS A 64 8.62 10.25 -7.10
C LYS A 64 9.15 9.82 -5.74
N PRO A 65 9.45 10.75 -4.82
CA PRO A 65 9.77 10.35 -3.48
C PRO A 65 8.58 9.47 -3.03
N LEU A 66 8.83 8.17 -2.94
CA LEU A 66 7.99 7.31 -2.15
C LEU A 66 8.20 7.84 -0.75
N ASN A 67 7.38 8.84 -0.34
CA ASN A 67 7.22 9.09 1.06
C ASN A 67 7.00 7.72 1.67
N PRO A 68 7.89 7.25 2.56
CA PRO A 68 7.67 5.99 3.20
C PRO A 68 6.29 6.14 3.87
N ILE A 69 5.30 5.46 3.32
CA ILE A 69 4.01 5.34 4.01
C ILE A 69 4.37 4.46 5.21
N GLU A 70 4.78 5.11 6.30
CA GLU A 70 5.15 4.42 7.53
C GLU A 70 3.99 3.60 8.09
N SER A 71 2.76 3.98 7.73
CA SER A 71 1.55 3.22 8.01
C SER A 71 0.40 3.72 7.12
N VAL A 72 -0.44 2.83 6.63
CA VAL A 72 -1.69 3.22 5.96
C VAL A 72 -2.66 3.71 7.03
N THR A 73 -3.01 5.00 7.01
CA THR A 73 -4.06 5.58 7.84
C THR A 73 -5.35 5.70 7.02
N PHE A 74 -6.48 5.89 7.69
CA PHE A 74 -7.74 6.17 6.97
C PHE A 74 -7.65 7.46 6.15
N LYS A 75 -6.87 8.44 6.59
CA LYS A 75 -6.60 9.67 5.83
C LYS A 75 -5.89 9.37 4.51
N THR A 76 -4.83 8.56 4.54
CA THR A 76 -4.11 8.14 3.34
C THR A 76 -5.01 7.32 2.41
N LEU A 77 -5.91 6.51 3.00
CA LEU A 77 -6.86 5.70 2.24
C LEU A 77 -7.85 6.57 1.45
N VAL A 78 -8.35 7.66 2.01
CA VAL A 78 -9.26 8.59 1.32
C VAL A 78 -8.66 9.07 0.00
N ASP A 79 -7.38 9.51 0.02
CA ASP A 79 -6.69 9.98 -1.18
C ASP A 79 -6.44 8.84 -2.18
N LEU A 80 -6.17 7.63 -1.68
CA LEU A 80 -5.89 6.47 -2.51
C LEU A 80 -7.09 6.00 -3.34
N ILE A 81 -8.30 6.02 -2.74
CA ILE A 81 -9.52 5.46 -3.33
C ILE A 81 -10.55 6.53 -3.70
N ASP A 82 -10.16 7.79 -3.74
CA ASP A 82 -11.04 8.94 -4.04
C ASP A 82 -12.34 8.87 -3.22
N ALA A 83 -12.21 8.71 -1.91
CA ALA A 83 -13.34 8.57 -1.02
C ALA A 83 -13.76 9.89 -0.39
N LYS A 84 -15.04 9.96 0.00
CA LYS A 84 -15.60 11.03 0.84
C LYS A 84 -15.71 10.54 2.28
N VAL A 85 -15.43 11.39 3.24
CA VAL A 85 -15.66 11.12 4.65
C VAL A 85 -17.09 11.53 4.98
N LEU A 86 -17.92 10.57 5.39
CA LEU A 86 -19.31 10.82 5.77
C LEU A 86 -19.47 11.04 7.27
N GLY A 87 -18.64 10.43 8.11
CA GLY A 87 -18.63 10.57 9.56
C GLY A 87 -17.35 10.00 10.17
N GLY A 88 -17.19 10.18 11.49
CA GLY A 88 -16.03 9.67 12.24
C GLY A 88 -14.72 10.39 11.93
N GLN A 89 -14.77 11.67 11.61
CA GLN A 89 -13.61 12.50 11.24
C GLN A 89 -12.46 12.42 12.26
N ALA A 90 -12.76 12.30 13.54
CA ALA A 90 -11.76 12.21 14.61
C ALA A 90 -10.92 10.92 14.54
N GLY A 91 -11.37 9.91 13.79
CA GLY A 91 -10.67 8.63 13.62
C GLY A 91 -9.75 8.55 12.39
N MET A 92 -9.64 9.60 11.60
CA MET A 92 -8.95 9.56 10.30
C MET A 92 -7.44 9.30 10.39
N ASP A 93 -6.79 9.66 11.47
CA ASP A 93 -5.36 9.41 11.68
C ASP A 93 -5.06 8.01 12.26
N LYS A 94 -6.10 7.22 12.57
CA LYS A 94 -5.93 5.83 13.01
C LYS A 94 -5.34 4.98 11.88
N LYS A 95 -4.52 4.00 12.26
CA LYS A 95 -3.91 3.05 11.31
C LYS A 95 -4.93 2.04 10.83
N LEU A 96 -4.77 1.63 9.58
CA LEU A 96 -5.49 0.52 8.98
C LEU A 96 -4.58 -0.71 8.96
N ASP A 97 -4.98 -1.78 9.66
CA ASP A 97 -4.20 -3.02 9.73
C ASP A 97 -4.68 -4.06 8.71
N LYS A 98 -5.98 -4.14 8.50
CA LYS A 98 -6.61 -5.08 7.57
C LYS A 98 -7.98 -4.61 7.11
N PHE A 99 -8.49 -5.23 6.06
CA PHE A 99 -9.87 -5.04 5.65
C PHE A 99 -10.64 -6.37 5.57
N VAL A 100 -11.95 -6.27 5.64
CA VAL A 100 -12.90 -7.39 5.52
C VAL A 100 -13.95 -7.01 4.47
N ILE A 101 -14.25 -7.91 3.55
CA ILE A 101 -15.33 -7.70 2.58
C ILE A 101 -16.63 -8.22 3.17
N GLY A 102 -17.65 -7.37 3.25
CA GLY A 102 -18.94 -7.64 3.86
C GLY A 102 -19.86 -8.54 3.02
N ALA A 103 -19.37 -9.71 2.62
CA ALA A 103 -20.13 -10.67 1.82
C ALA A 103 -20.93 -11.70 2.65
N MET A 104 -20.72 -11.73 3.97
CA MET A 104 -21.36 -12.66 4.90
C MET A 104 -22.53 -12.01 5.66
N THR A 105 -23.29 -12.82 6.39
CA THR A 105 -24.25 -12.29 7.38
C THR A 105 -23.51 -11.58 8.52
N PRO A 106 -24.13 -10.59 9.20
CA PRO A 106 -23.48 -9.88 10.31
C PRO A 106 -22.89 -10.81 11.38
N ALA A 107 -23.63 -11.82 11.80
CA ALA A 107 -23.15 -12.79 12.80
C ALA A 107 -21.91 -13.56 12.35
N ALA A 108 -21.83 -13.94 11.07
CA ALA A 108 -20.69 -14.65 10.50
C ALA A 108 -19.48 -13.73 10.25
N MET A 109 -19.69 -12.42 10.09
CA MET A 109 -18.60 -11.44 9.95
C MET A 109 -17.91 -11.09 11.25
N ARG A 110 -18.62 -11.09 12.36
CA ARG A 110 -18.15 -10.62 13.68
C ARG A 110 -16.76 -11.16 14.07
N PRO A 111 -16.42 -12.45 13.88
CA PRO A 111 -15.08 -12.97 14.21
C PRO A 111 -13.93 -12.37 13.40
N TYR A 112 -14.22 -11.78 12.24
CA TYR A 112 -13.22 -11.19 11.34
C TYR A 112 -13.02 -9.69 11.58
N ILE A 113 -13.98 -9.03 12.25
CA ILE A 113 -13.93 -7.62 12.59
C ILE A 113 -13.06 -7.42 13.84
N THR A 114 -12.10 -6.51 13.75
CA THR A 114 -11.23 -6.16 14.87
C THR A 114 -11.00 -4.65 14.86
N ARG A 115 -10.49 -4.11 15.96
CA ARG A 115 -10.04 -2.70 16.00
C ARG A 115 -9.01 -2.46 14.90
N ASN A 116 -9.03 -1.27 14.31
CA ASN A 116 -8.21 -0.88 13.16
C ASN A 116 -8.48 -1.66 11.87
N SER A 117 -9.58 -2.43 11.80
CA SER A 117 -10.03 -3.02 10.55
C SER A 117 -11.00 -2.09 9.80
N LEU A 118 -11.14 -2.32 8.50
CA LEU A 118 -12.07 -1.65 7.62
C LEU A 118 -13.05 -2.68 7.06
N LEU A 119 -14.35 -2.49 7.28
CA LEU A 119 -15.38 -3.25 6.58
C LEU A 119 -15.69 -2.59 5.24
N ILE A 120 -15.49 -3.32 4.15
CA ILE A 120 -15.90 -2.89 2.81
C ILE A 120 -17.27 -3.50 2.51
N VAL A 121 -18.27 -2.66 2.31
CA VAL A 121 -19.67 -3.08 2.12
C VAL A 121 -20.39 -2.09 1.20
N GLY A 122 -21.49 -2.51 0.60
CA GLY A 122 -22.39 -1.61 -0.11
C GLY A 122 -23.43 -0.97 0.83
N ASN A 123 -24.71 -1.02 0.45
CA ASN A 123 -25.84 -0.39 1.14
C ASN A 123 -26.43 -1.18 2.32
N ARG A 124 -25.68 -2.14 2.89
CA ARG A 124 -26.14 -2.97 4.01
C ARG A 124 -25.90 -2.30 5.36
N GLU A 125 -26.87 -1.54 5.85
CA GLU A 125 -26.76 -0.81 7.13
C GLU A 125 -26.58 -1.72 8.36
N ASP A 126 -27.13 -2.93 8.33
CA ASP A 126 -26.94 -3.93 9.38
C ASP A 126 -25.46 -4.30 9.57
N ALA A 127 -24.75 -4.46 8.46
CA ALA A 127 -23.31 -4.73 8.45
C ALA A 127 -22.48 -3.50 8.85
N GLN A 128 -22.87 -2.32 8.39
CA GLN A 128 -22.22 -1.05 8.73
C GLN A 128 -22.29 -0.79 10.23
N ARG A 129 -23.48 -0.96 10.82
CA ARG A 129 -23.72 -0.82 12.27
C ARG A 129 -22.88 -1.80 13.07
N LEU A 130 -22.88 -3.09 12.70
CA LEU A 130 -22.10 -4.11 13.36
C LEU A 130 -20.60 -3.76 13.38
N ALA A 131 -20.06 -3.28 12.25
CA ALA A 131 -18.66 -2.90 12.16
C ALA A 131 -18.29 -1.79 13.14
N LEU A 132 -19.11 -0.72 13.20
CA LEU A 132 -18.89 0.40 14.12
C LEU A 132 -19.00 -0.03 15.57
N GLU A 133 -20.01 -0.86 15.93
CA GLU A 133 -20.18 -1.39 17.29
C GLU A 133 -19.01 -2.26 17.74
N ASP A 134 -18.41 -3.00 16.82
CA ASP A 134 -17.25 -3.88 17.09
C ASP A 134 -15.88 -3.15 16.90
N GLY A 135 -15.89 -1.84 16.64
CA GLY A 135 -14.70 -1.00 16.63
C GLY A 135 -13.97 -0.90 15.29
N ALA A 136 -14.62 -1.28 14.19
CA ALA A 136 -14.08 -1.15 12.84
C ALA A 136 -14.64 0.07 12.09
N ALA A 137 -13.83 0.64 11.20
CA ALA A 137 -14.27 1.63 10.23
C ALA A 137 -15.08 0.98 9.10
N VAL A 138 -15.82 1.79 8.36
CA VAL A 138 -16.67 1.34 7.26
C VAL A 138 -16.31 2.06 5.97
N LEU A 139 -16.25 1.32 4.87
CA LEU A 139 -16.15 1.86 3.52
C LEU A 139 -17.36 1.41 2.70
N ILE A 140 -18.14 2.37 2.25
CA ILE A 140 -19.32 2.16 1.41
C ILE A 140 -18.89 2.30 -0.05
N THR A 141 -19.06 1.23 -0.83
CA THR A 141 -18.67 1.16 -2.23
C THR A 141 -19.87 1.40 -3.15
N GLY A 142 -19.62 1.70 -4.44
CA GLY A 142 -20.66 1.89 -5.45
C GLY A 142 -21.46 3.18 -5.32
N GLY A 143 -20.95 4.16 -4.57
CA GLY A 143 -21.60 5.46 -4.40
C GLY A 143 -22.89 5.43 -3.57
N PHE A 144 -23.18 4.33 -2.87
CA PHE A 144 -24.38 4.25 -2.03
C PHE A 144 -24.31 5.21 -0.84
N GLU A 145 -25.46 5.74 -0.47
CA GLU A 145 -25.63 6.54 0.74
C GLU A 145 -25.84 5.67 1.96
N THR A 146 -25.72 6.26 3.14
CA THR A 146 -26.04 5.64 4.42
C THR A 146 -26.94 6.56 5.25
N SER A 147 -27.54 6.01 6.31
CA SER A 147 -28.45 6.78 7.17
C SER A 147 -27.69 7.74 8.10
N SER A 148 -28.37 8.78 8.52
CA SER A 148 -27.86 9.70 9.57
C SER A 148 -27.58 8.98 10.90
N ALA A 149 -28.25 7.88 11.18
CA ALA A 149 -28.00 7.05 12.37
C ALA A 149 -26.63 6.38 12.32
N ILE A 150 -26.19 5.91 11.14
CA ILE A 150 -24.84 5.34 10.94
C ILE A 150 -23.79 6.42 11.08
N ILE A 151 -24.03 7.62 10.51
CA ILE A 151 -23.11 8.76 10.62
C ILE A 151 -22.96 9.19 12.08
N ALA A 152 -24.06 9.33 12.83
CA ALA A 152 -24.01 9.69 14.23
C ALA A 152 -23.26 8.64 15.09
N LEU A 153 -23.46 7.36 14.82
CA LEU A 153 -22.72 6.26 15.47
C LEU A 153 -21.21 6.34 15.14
N ALA A 154 -20.86 6.64 13.90
CA ALA A 154 -19.47 6.81 13.47
C ALA A 154 -18.76 7.94 14.22
N ASP A 155 -19.47 9.08 14.39
CA ASP A 155 -18.93 10.25 15.11
C ASP A 155 -18.76 9.94 16.61
N ASP A 156 -19.74 9.29 17.23
CA ASP A 156 -19.69 8.88 18.64
C ASP A 156 -18.53 7.90 18.91
N GLN A 157 -18.36 6.91 18.05
CA GLN A 157 -17.29 5.92 18.15
C GLN A 157 -15.93 6.40 17.64
N GLN A 158 -15.88 7.58 17.01
CA GLN A 158 -14.69 8.12 16.34
C GLN A 158 -14.09 7.13 15.33
N LEU A 159 -14.96 6.48 14.55
CA LEU A 159 -14.61 5.50 13.53
C LEU A 159 -15.02 6.01 12.16
N PRO A 160 -14.08 6.10 11.19
CA PRO A 160 -14.39 6.62 9.86
C PRO A 160 -15.48 5.82 9.15
N VAL A 161 -16.45 6.53 8.59
CA VAL A 161 -17.36 6.03 7.56
C VAL A 161 -17.02 6.76 6.27
N LEU A 162 -16.52 6.02 5.30
CA LEU A 162 -16.04 6.50 4.02
C LEU A 162 -17.00 6.04 2.92
N GLN A 163 -17.06 6.80 1.82
CA GLN A 163 -17.83 6.46 0.63
C GLN A 163 -16.98 6.64 -0.61
N THR A 164 -17.02 5.68 -1.53
CA THR A 164 -16.40 5.82 -2.87
C THR A 164 -17.36 5.37 -3.97
N ALA A 165 -17.19 5.93 -5.16
CA ALA A 165 -17.93 5.50 -6.35
C ALA A 165 -17.41 4.16 -6.91
N TYR A 166 -16.20 3.75 -6.57
CA TYR A 166 -15.64 2.49 -7.05
C TYR A 166 -16.39 1.27 -6.51
N ASP A 167 -16.33 0.17 -7.25
CA ASP A 167 -16.86 -1.13 -6.82
C ASP A 167 -15.95 -1.80 -5.77
N THR A 168 -16.50 -2.79 -5.07
CA THR A 168 -15.84 -3.50 -3.99
C THR A 168 -14.53 -4.18 -4.43
N PHE A 169 -14.49 -4.78 -5.63
CA PHE A 169 -13.30 -5.49 -6.11
C PHE A 169 -12.16 -4.53 -6.42
N THR A 170 -12.47 -3.44 -7.11
CA THR A 170 -11.49 -2.38 -7.43
C THR A 170 -10.87 -1.81 -6.17
N VAL A 171 -11.69 -1.42 -5.20
CA VAL A 171 -11.23 -0.86 -3.93
C VAL A 171 -10.41 -1.86 -3.13
N ALA A 172 -10.89 -3.10 -2.98
CA ALA A 172 -10.17 -4.14 -2.26
C ALA A 172 -8.78 -4.40 -2.85
N THR A 173 -8.67 -4.37 -4.19
CA THR A 173 -7.40 -4.52 -4.89
C THR A 173 -6.44 -3.35 -4.60
N MET A 174 -6.95 -2.11 -4.64
CA MET A 174 -6.14 -0.91 -4.33
C MET A 174 -5.62 -0.94 -2.89
N ILE A 175 -6.48 -1.24 -1.93
CA ILE A 175 -6.13 -1.31 -0.50
C ILE A 175 -5.15 -2.45 -0.24
N ASN A 176 -5.40 -3.64 -0.79
CA ASN A 176 -4.52 -4.79 -0.62
C ASN A 176 -3.10 -4.50 -1.13
N ARG A 177 -2.99 -3.81 -2.26
CA ARG A 177 -1.70 -3.39 -2.80
C ARG A 177 -0.98 -2.42 -1.85
N ALA A 178 -1.66 -1.42 -1.33
CA ALA A 178 -1.09 -0.45 -0.40
C ALA A 178 -0.61 -1.10 0.91
N LEU A 179 -1.38 -2.04 1.47
CA LEU A 179 -1.00 -2.78 2.68
C LEU A 179 0.17 -3.75 2.42
N SER A 180 0.19 -4.42 1.26
CA SER A 180 1.28 -5.33 0.88
C SER A 180 2.60 -4.60 0.66
N ASP A 181 2.57 -3.44 0.02
CA ASP A 181 3.76 -2.60 -0.17
C ASP A 181 4.32 -2.11 1.17
N GLN A 182 3.47 -1.90 2.16
CA GLN A 182 3.86 -1.54 3.53
C GLN A 182 4.52 -2.72 4.27
N ALA A 183 3.95 -3.91 4.22
CA ALA A 183 4.47 -5.11 4.88
C ALA A 183 5.89 -5.43 4.38
N ILE A 184 6.12 -5.41 3.07
CA ILE A 184 7.44 -5.65 2.46
C ILE A 184 8.48 -4.63 2.95
N LYS A 185 8.12 -3.34 3.08
CA LYS A 185 9.03 -2.32 3.61
C LYS A 185 9.38 -2.53 5.07
N GLN A 186 8.43 -2.97 5.88
CA GLN A 186 8.64 -3.23 7.29
C GLN A 186 9.58 -4.42 7.52
N ASP A 187 9.43 -5.47 6.72
CA ASP A 187 10.32 -6.65 6.75
C ASP A 187 11.76 -6.28 6.36
N ILE A 188 11.95 -5.44 5.34
CA ILE A 188 13.27 -4.95 4.92
C ILE A 188 13.91 -4.09 6.01
N LEU A 189 13.19 -3.16 6.62
CA LEU A 189 13.70 -2.31 7.69
C LEU A 189 14.08 -3.13 8.93
N THR A 190 13.30 -4.14 9.27
CA THR A 190 13.61 -5.05 10.38
C THR A 190 14.86 -5.88 10.09
N ALA A 191 15.02 -6.41 8.88
CA ALA A 191 16.20 -7.15 8.46
C ALA A 191 17.46 -6.30 8.48
N VAL A 192 17.41 -5.05 8.04
CA VAL A 192 18.53 -4.10 8.06
C VAL A 192 18.92 -3.74 9.52
N SER A 193 17.94 -3.54 10.40
CA SER A 193 18.22 -3.26 11.84
C SER A 193 18.93 -4.43 12.54
N TYR A 194 18.55 -5.66 12.21
CA TYR A 194 19.22 -6.86 12.75
C TYR A 194 20.66 -7.02 12.27
N THR A 195 20.98 -6.65 11.05
CA THR A 195 22.35 -6.74 10.50
C THR A 195 23.29 -5.67 11.10
N HIS A 196 22.76 -4.55 11.54
CA HIS A 196 23.57 -3.51 12.22
C HIS A 196 23.84 -3.79 13.72
N LEU A 197 23.07 -4.66 14.37
CA LEU A 197 23.21 -4.99 15.78
C LEU A 197 24.10 -6.20 16.07
N THR A 198 24.55 -6.93 15.03
CA THR A 198 25.35 -8.15 15.19
C THR A 198 26.71 -8.10 14.53
N LEU A 199 27.44 -6.99 14.64
CA LEU A 199 28.89 -7.00 14.41
C LEU A 199 29.56 -7.36 15.74
N PRO A 200 30.19 -8.55 15.89
CA PRO A 200 31.03 -8.83 17.05
C PRO A 200 32.26 -7.92 16.98
N THR A 201 32.45 -7.15 18.02
CA THR A 201 33.70 -6.49 18.28
C THR A 201 34.77 -7.59 18.50
N ILE A 202 35.60 -7.82 17.50
CA ILE A 202 36.79 -8.65 17.66
C ILE A 202 37.86 -7.73 18.23
N LEU A 203 38.20 -8.00 19.48
CA LEU A 203 39.43 -7.52 20.12
C LEU A 203 40.63 -8.24 19.53
#